data_7e13bb6a7dcee6f72f9987cfb00891b4
#
_entry.id   7e13bb6a7dcee6f72f9987cfb00891b4
#
_cell.length_a   1.000
_cell.length_b   1.000
_cell.length_c   1.000
_cell.angle_alpha   90.00
_cell.angle_beta   90.00
_cell.angle_gamma   90.00
#
_symmetry.space_group_name_H-M   'P 1'
#
loop_
_entity.id
_entity.type
_entity.pdbx_description
1 polymer ?
#
loop_
_entity_poly.entity_id
_entity_poly.type
_entity_poly.pdbx_seq_one_letter_code
_entity_poly.pdbx_strand_id
1 'polypeptide(L)'
;MAGDVPIRPVFWMGSSRTDLKSFPEPVQLNVGYALFAAQRGEEYRSVKNLQGFGGRGVLEIVVLHDGDAYRAVYTVRFKDSIYVLHVDR
;
A
#
# COMPACT_ATOMS: atom_id res chain seq x y z
N MET A 1 2.40 -14.02 23.60
CA MET A 1 1.54 -12.98 24.11
C MET A 1 0.29 -12.81 23.28
N ALA A 2 -0.83 -12.79 23.93
CA ALA A 2 -2.05 -12.53 23.19
C ALA A 2 -1.93 -11.15 22.55
N GLY A 3 -2.24 -11.03 21.32
CA GLY A 3 -2.12 -9.78 20.63
C GLY A 3 -0.93 -9.70 19.70
N ASP A 4 -0.05 -10.66 19.74
CA ASP A 4 1.01 -10.70 18.76
C ASP A 4 0.39 -11.07 17.41
N VAL A 5 0.32 -10.11 16.53
CA VAL A 5 -0.17 -10.33 15.17
C VAL A 5 1.04 -10.43 14.27
N PRO A 6 1.18 -11.54 13.55
CA PRO A 6 2.29 -11.66 12.62
C PRO A 6 2.24 -10.52 11.61
N ILE A 7 3.37 -9.85 11.43
CA ILE A 7 3.46 -8.77 10.45
C ILE A 7 3.79 -9.41 9.11
N ARG A 8 2.90 -9.25 8.15
CA ARG A 8 3.09 -9.83 6.84
C ARG A 8 4.20 -9.09 6.08
N PRO A 9 5.06 -9.80 5.38
CA PRO A 9 6.08 -9.14 4.57
C PRO A 9 5.47 -8.42 3.37
N VAL A 10 6.16 -7.38 2.90
CA VAL A 10 5.78 -6.65 1.70
C VAL A 10 6.71 -7.06 0.58
N PHE A 11 6.13 -7.43 -0.54
CA PHE A 11 6.87 -7.74 -1.76
C PHE A 11 6.56 -6.67 -2.80
N TRP A 12 7.61 -6.14 -3.39
CA TRP A 12 7.51 -5.04 -4.36
C TRP A 12 7.61 -5.59 -5.76
N MET A 13 6.56 -5.40 -6.54
CA MET A 13 6.50 -5.91 -7.90
C MET A 13 7.11 -4.91 -8.87
N GLY A 14 7.88 -5.42 -9.84
CA GLY A 14 8.50 -4.57 -10.84
C GLY A 14 9.34 -3.46 -10.22
N SER A 15 9.16 -2.25 -10.70
CA SER A 15 9.90 -1.07 -10.23
C SER A 15 9.21 -0.34 -9.09
N SER A 16 8.17 -0.92 -8.50
CA SER A 16 7.33 -0.18 -7.54
C SER A 16 8.12 0.41 -6.37
N ARG A 17 9.09 -0.32 -5.84
CA ARG A 17 9.87 0.19 -4.71
C ARG A 17 10.75 1.37 -5.12
N THR A 18 11.43 1.23 -6.25
CA THR A 18 12.28 2.30 -6.76
C THR A 18 11.46 3.52 -7.09
N ASP A 19 10.29 3.31 -7.70
CA ASP A 19 9.40 4.41 -8.03
C ASP A 19 8.91 5.14 -6.78
N LEU A 20 8.54 4.40 -5.75
CA LEU A 20 8.11 5.02 -4.50
C LEU A 20 9.24 5.84 -3.88
N LYS A 21 10.46 5.34 -3.92
CA LYS A 21 11.60 6.05 -3.35
C LYS A 21 11.90 7.36 -4.07
N SER A 22 11.42 7.52 -5.28
CA SER A 22 11.61 8.77 -6.03
C SER A 22 10.58 9.84 -5.67
N PHE A 23 9.57 9.48 -4.89
CA PHE A 23 8.51 10.42 -4.50
C PHE A 23 8.95 11.31 -3.34
N PRO A 24 8.29 12.46 -3.13
CA PRO A 24 8.58 13.29 -1.98
C PRO A 24 8.44 12.50 -0.67
N GLU A 25 9.26 12.85 0.32
CA GLU A 25 9.27 12.12 1.58
C GLU A 25 7.90 12.03 2.26
N PRO A 26 7.10 13.11 2.31
CA PRO A 26 5.78 12.99 2.92
C PRO A 26 4.89 11.96 2.24
N VAL A 27 5.04 11.81 0.91
CA VAL A 27 4.28 10.82 0.16
C VAL A 27 4.75 9.41 0.53
N GLN A 28 6.07 9.22 0.59
CA GLN A 28 6.63 7.93 1.01
C GLN A 28 6.12 7.53 2.39
N LEU A 29 6.08 8.47 3.32
CA LEU A 29 5.62 8.20 4.67
C LEU A 29 4.15 7.79 4.70
N ASN A 30 3.31 8.47 3.94
CA ASN A 30 1.88 8.14 3.89
C ASN A 30 1.65 6.75 3.31
N VAL A 31 2.34 6.43 2.23
CA VAL A 31 2.23 5.10 1.63
C VAL A 31 2.77 4.06 2.62
N GLY A 32 3.85 4.38 3.29
CA GLY A 32 4.43 3.50 4.31
C GLY A 32 3.45 3.19 5.44
N TYR A 33 2.74 4.20 5.92
CA TYR A 33 1.74 3.99 6.97
C TYR A 33 0.62 3.08 6.50
N ALA A 34 0.15 3.28 5.26
CA ALA A 34 -0.90 2.44 4.72
C ALA A 34 -0.45 0.98 4.59
N LEU A 35 0.77 0.78 4.11
CA LEU A 35 1.32 -0.56 3.97
C LEU A 35 1.54 -1.21 5.34
N PHE A 36 2.01 -0.44 6.31
CA PHE A 36 2.21 -0.99 7.65
C PHE A 36 0.88 -1.43 8.27
N ALA A 37 -0.16 -0.62 8.10
CA ALA A 37 -1.48 -1.02 8.57
C ALA A 37 -1.92 -2.31 7.90
N ALA A 38 -1.72 -2.43 6.59
CA ALA A 38 -2.05 -3.64 5.85
C ALA A 38 -1.27 -4.85 6.37
N GLN A 39 0.01 -4.67 6.68
CA GLN A 39 0.84 -5.74 7.23
C GLN A 39 0.28 -6.26 8.55
N ARG A 40 -0.38 -5.41 9.30
CA ARG A 40 -0.96 -5.76 10.59
C ARG A 40 -2.41 -6.23 10.48
N GLY A 41 -2.94 -6.33 9.26
CA GLY A 41 -4.32 -6.70 9.07
C GLY A 41 -5.31 -5.59 9.36
N GLU A 42 -4.82 -4.35 9.42
CA GLU A 42 -5.65 -3.17 9.67
C GLU A 42 -5.85 -2.39 8.39
N GLU A 43 -6.83 -1.50 8.39
CA GLU A 43 -7.12 -0.69 7.23
C GLU A 43 -6.78 0.76 7.51
N TYR A 44 -6.02 1.37 6.61
CA TYR A 44 -5.66 2.77 6.71
C TYR A 44 -6.83 3.60 6.16
N ARG A 45 -7.19 4.68 6.86
CA ARG A 45 -8.42 5.42 6.56
C ARG A 45 -8.50 6.03 5.16
N SER A 46 -7.38 6.30 4.54
CA SER A 46 -7.36 6.93 3.21
C SER A 46 -7.33 5.93 2.07
N VAL A 47 -7.44 4.65 2.39
CA VAL A 47 -7.37 3.58 1.41
C VAL A 47 -8.77 3.21 0.93
N LYS A 48 -8.89 2.88 -0.33
CA LYS A 48 -10.15 2.42 -0.89
C LYS A 48 -9.95 1.18 -1.71
N ASN A 49 -11.01 0.41 -1.86
CA ASN A 49 -10.99 -0.76 -2.73
C ASN A 49 -10.93 -0.32 -4.19
N LEU A 50 -10.04 -0.94 -4.94
CA LEU A 50 -9.90 -0.63 -6.35
C LEU A 50 -10.77 -1.58 -7.15
N GLN A 51 -11.70 -1.02 -7.91
CA GLN A 51 -12.63 -1.79 -8.71
C GLN A 51 -11.97 -2.28 -9.99
N GLY A 52 -12.47 -3.40 -10.50
CA GLY A 52 -12.05 -3.85 -11.82
C GLY A 52 -10.80 -4.72 -11.86
N PHE A 53 -10.27 -5.09 -10.71
CA PHE A 53 -9.06 -5.92 -10.64
C PHE A 53 -9.38 -7.32 -10.13
N GLY A 54 -10.46 -7.89 -10.62
CA GLY A 54 -10.76 -9.27 -10.29
C GLY A 54 -11.27 -9.50 -8.90
N GLY A 55 -11.75 -8.45 -8.22
CA GLY A 55 -12.42 -8.62 -6.97
C GLY A 55 -11.77 -7.96 -5.79
N ARG A 56 -11.91 -8.60 -4.64
CA ARG A 56 -11.58 -8.02 -3.36
C ARG A 56 -10.11 -8.06 -3.05
N GLY A 57 -9.69 -7.20 -2.15
CA GLY A 57 -8.36 -7.26 -1.62
C GLY A 57 -7.32 -6.53 -2.44
N VAL A 58 -7.73 -5.77 -3.44
CA VAL A 58 -6.84 -4.85 -4.15
C VAL A 58 -7.20 -3.45 -3.71
N LEU A 59 -6.25 -2.75 -3.12
CA LEU A 59 -6.48 -1.46 -2.49
C LEU A 59 -5.63 -0.39 -3.16
N GLU A 60 -6.12 0.84 -3.09
CA GLU A 60 -5.39 1.98 -3.60
C GLU A 60 -5.32 3.05 -2.51
N ILE A 61 -4.13 3.59 -2.28
CA ILE A 61 -3.98 4.81 -1.51
C ILE A 61 -3.59 5.94 -2.45
N VAL A 62 -4.26 7.08 -2.30
CA VAL A 62 -3.95 8.29 -3.06
C VAL A 62 -3.44 9.33 -2.07
N VAL A 63 -2.27 9.88 -2.33
CA VAL A 63 -1.67 10.92 -1.49
C VAL A 63 -1.54 12.17 -2.32
N LEU A 64 -2.15 13.24 -1.86
CA LEU A 64 -2.04 14.55 -2.52
C LEU A 64 -0.88 15.32 -1.90
N HIS A 65 -0.03 15.88 -2.75
CA HIS A 65 1.12 16.65 -2.30
C HIS A 65 1.51 17.66 -3.38
N ASP A 66 1.55 18.93 -2.99
CA ASP A 66 1.96 20.03 -3.87
C ASP A 66 1.25 20.00 -5.24
N GLY A 67 -0.05 19.73 -5.24
CA GLY A 67 -0.84 19.77 -6.46
C GLY A 67 -0.81 18.48 -7.27
N ASP A 68 0.02 17.52 -6.87
CA ASP A 68 0.09 16.22 -7.55
C ASP A 68 -0.63 15.16 -6.75
N ALA A 69 -1.10 14.14 -7.45
CA ALA A 69 -1.70 12.95 -6.82
C ALA A 69 -0.77 11.77 -7.04
N TYR A 70 -0.36 11.14 -5.96
CA TYR A 70 0.49 9.96 -5.98
C TYR A 70 -0.34 8.76 -5.59
N ARG A 71 -0.16 7.63 -6.25
CA ARG A 71 -0.97 6.44 -6.03
C ARG A 71 -0.10 5.23 -5.78
N ALA A 72 -0.57 4.38 -4.88
CA ALA A 72 0.02 3.07 -4.69
C ALA A 72 -1.10 2.04 -4.67
N VAL A 73 -0.94 0.98 -5.45
CA VAL A 73 -1.90 -0.11 -5.55
C VAL A 73 -1.25 -1.35 -4.95
N TYR A 74 -1.93 -1.98 -4.01
CA TYR A 74 -1.39 -3.15 -3.34
C TYR A 74 -2.50 -4.13 -2.98
N THR A 75 -2.11 -5.36 -2.65
CA THR A 75 -3.07 -6.40 -2.33
C THR A 75 -3.03 -6.73 -0.85
N VAL A 76 -4.20 -7.04 -0.30
CA VAL A 76 -4.33 -7.59 1.05
C VAL A 76 -5.04 -8.93 1.04
N ARG A 77 -5.26 -9.49 -0.15
CA ARG A 77 -6.03 -10.73 -0.32
C ARG A 77 -5.25 -11.97 0.10
N PHE A 78 -3.94 -11.87 0.18
CA PHE A 78 -3.10 -13.02 0.54
C PHE A 78 -2.85 -12.98 2.05
N LYS A 79 -3.08 -14.11 2.67
CA LYS A 79 -3.01 -14.23 4.11
C LYS A 79 -1.62 -13.93 4.66
N ASP A 80 -0.60 -14.28 3.90
CA ASP A 80 0.77 -14.27 4.37
C ASP A 80 1.62 -13.14 3.83
N SER A 81 1.11 -12.35 2.90
CA SER A 81 1.95 -11.39 2.19
C SER A 81 1.14 -10.21 1.64
N ILE A 82 1.83 -9.08 1.55
CA ILE A 82 1.31 -7.89 0.88
C ILE A 82 2.13 -7.72 -0.39
N TYR A 83 1.48 -7.51 -1.52
CA TYR A 83 2.16 -7.25 -2.78
C TYR A 83 1.86 -5.83 -3.23
N VAL A 84 2.90 -5.02 -3.41
CA VAL A 84 2.73 -3.71 -4.00
C VAL A 84 2.83 -3.90 -5.51
N LEU A 85 1.72 -3.66 -6.19
CA LEU A 85 1.62 -3.97 -7.61
C LEU A 85 2.14 -2.83 -8.48
N HIS A 86 1.90 -1.59 -8.04
CA HIS A 86 2.19 -0.44 -8.87
C HIS A 86 2.15 0.82 -8.03
N VAL A 87 3.06 1.75 -8.31
CA VAL A 87 2.99 3.12 -7.76
C VAL A 87 3.19 4.07 -8.93
N ASP A 88 2.49 5.20 -8.91
CA ASP A 88 2.67 6.23 -9.92
C ASP A 88 2.25 7.60 -9.39
N ARG A 89 2.49 8.59 -10.21
CA ARG A 89 2.11 9.96 -9.92
C ARG A 89 1.07 10.43 -10.89
#